data_95f1f9fd9ff8f049930c4b2caf612f33
#
_entry.id   95f1f9fd9ff8f049930c4b2caf612f33
#
_cell.length_a   1.000
_cell.length_b   1.000
_cell.length_c   1.000
_cell.angle_alpha   90.00
_cell.angle_beta   90.00
_cell.angle_gamma   90.00
#
_symmetry.space_group_name_H-M   'P 1'
#
loop_
_entity.id
_entity.type
_entity.pdbx_description
1 polymer ?
#
loop_
_entity_poly.entity_id
_entity_poly.type
_entity_poly.pdbx_seq_one_letter_code
_entity_poly.pdbx_strand_id
1 'polypeptide(L)'
;MLLKLLGICGFAGILTSLGAVPTKSAGDDVPFPNGFRDWFVVNSMSAGKDSPVFGHVDGLHLIHVNVKGLPTLKKGGPFPYPDGTIFADDVHEFSVKDGATVEGGKKFVTVMVKDSKKYASTGGWGFQAWLGGDPSKPQVPDATHAITACFACHTPQQAQDYTFSTYIP
;
A
#
# COMPACT_ATOMS: atom_id res chain seq x y z
N MET A 1 64.31 34.52 -39.03
CA MET A 1 63.18 33.60 -39.33
C MET A 1 62.71 33.02 -38.01
N LEU A 2 61.60 33.54 -37.48
CA LEU A 2 61.13 33.28 -36.09
C LEU A 2 60.05 32.21 -36.12
N LEU A 3 60.28 31.10 -35.49
CA LEU A 3 59.35 29.97 -35.39
C LEU A 3 58.53 30.18 -34.07
N LYS A 4 57.22 30.42 -34.19
CA LYS A 4 56.29 30.52 -33.05
C LYS A 4 55.77 29.14 -32.69
N LEU A 5 56.11 28.68 -31.49
CA LEU A 5 55.45 27.52 -30.85
C LEU A 5 54.08 27.95 -30.32
N LEU A 6 53.00 27.32 -30.78
CA LEU A 6 51.68 27.39 -30.19
C LEU A 6 51.58 26.31 -29.10
N GLY A 7 51.38 26.75 -27.85
CA GLY A 7 51.07 25.87 -26.74
C GLY A 7 49.59 25.45 -26.77
N ILE A 8 49.35 24.15 -26.75
CA ILE A 8 48.01 23.57 -26.64
C ILE A 8 47.71 23.40 -25.12
N CYS A 9 46.80 24.25 -24.61
CA CYS A 9 46.22 24.05 -23.26
C CYS A 9 45.16 22.96 -23.33
N GLY A 10 45.53 21.79 -22.80
CA GLY A 10 44.55 20.70 -22.61
C GLY A 10 43.62 21.01 -21.42
N PHE A 11 42.36 21.20 -21.71
CA PHE A 11 41.30 21.26 -20.71
C PHE A 11 40.95 19.82 -20.30
N ALA A 12 41.38 19.41 -19.09
CA ALA A 12 40.95 18.16 -18.47
C ALA A 12 39.52 18.38 -17.94
N GLY A 13 38.53 17.92 -18.68
CA GLY A 13 37.14 17.90 -18.23
C GLY A 13 36.97 16.90 -17.09
N ILE A 14 36.65 17.41 -15.91
CA ILE A 14 36.26 16.57 -14.76
C ILE A 14 34.81 16.14 -15.04
N LEU A 15 34.62 14.90 -15.47
CA LEU A 15 33.31 14.25 -15.47
C LEU A 15 32.92 13.95 -14.01
N THR A 16 32.15 14.85 -13.41
CA THR A 16 31.41 14.54 -12.18
C THR A 16 30.30 13.55 -12.50
N SER A 17 30.49 12.30 -12.17
CA SER A 17 29.40 11.31 -12.17
C SER A 17 28.37 11.75 -11.12
N LEU A 18 27.22 12.29 -11.57
CA LEU A 18 26.04 12.40 -10.70
C LEU A 18 25.63 10.97 -10.36
N GLY A 19 26.00 10.53 -9.15
CA GLY A 19 25.48 9.30 -8.58
C GLY A 19 23.96 9.43 -8.52
N ALA A 20 23.24 8.54 -9.21
CA ALA A 20 21.79 8.45 -9.10
C ALA A 20 21.46 8.18 -7.62
N VAL A 21 20.85 9.17 -6.95
CA VAL A 21 20.26 8.97 -5.63
C VAL A 21 19.18 7.91 -5.84
N PRO A 22 19.20 6.76 -5.16
CA PRO A 22 18.15 5.78 -5.29
C PRO A 22 16.84 6.47 -4.84
N THR A 23 15.94 6.69 -5.80
CA THR A 23 14.58 7.15 -5.48
C THR A 23 13.89 6.00 -4.78
N LYS A 24 13.72 6.14 -3.47
CA LYS A 24 12.99 5.18 -2.65
C LYS A 24 11.58 5.04 -3.22
N SER A 25 11.20 3.81 -3.52
CA SER A 25 9.94 3.45 -4.16
C SER A 25 8.74 3.76 -3.24
N ALA A 26 7.59 4.14 -3.78
CA ALA A 26 6.39 4.43 -3.01
C ALA A 26 5.89 3.20 -2.19
N GLY A 27 6.25 1.98 -2.60
CA GLY A 27 5.96 0.76 -1.85
C GLY A 27 6.86 0.56 -0.63
N ASP A 28 8.15 0.93 -0.72
CA ASP A 28 9.14 0.75 0.35
C ASP A 28 8.91 1.64 1.58
N ASP A 29 8.06 2.65 1.43
CA ASP A 29 7.83 3.68 2.45
C ASP A 29 6.54 3.49 3.26
N VAL A 30 5.76 2.45 2.97
CA VAL A 30 4.59 2.10 3.76
C VAL A 30 5.03 1.18 4.90
N PRO A 31 4.94 1.63 6.17
CA PRO A 31 5.39 0.81 7.29
C PRO A 31 4.43 -0.34 7.58
N PHE A 32 4.97 -1.46 8.09
CA PHE A 32 4.14 -2.52 8.64
C PHE A 32 3.29 -1.99 9.81
N PRO A 33 1.99 -2.29 9.86
CA PRO A 33 1.05 -1.72 10.84
C PRO A 33 1.16 -2.44 12.19
N ASN A 34 2.28 -2.30 12.90
CA ASN A 34 2.48 -2.97 14.19
C ASN A 34 1.30 -2.71 15.14
N GLY A 35 0.83 -3.76 15.82
CA GLY A 35 -0.29 -3.69 16.76
C GLY A 35 -1.67 -3.50 16.11
N PHE A 36 -1.80 -3.68 14.80
CA PHE A 36 -3.08 -3.46 14.10
C PHE A 36 -4.21 -4.38 14.60
N ARG A 37 -3.91 -5.52 15.16
CA ARG A 37 -4.93 -6.44 15.70
C ARG A 37 -5.64 -5.88 16.95
N ASP A 38 -5.08 -4.84 17.57
CA ASP A 38 -5.72 -4.12 18.68
C ASP A 38 -6.61 -2.96 18.19
N TRP A 39 -6.66 -2.74 16.86
CA TRP A 39 -7.48 -1.69 16.28
C TRP A 39 -8.92 -2.13 16.10
N PHE A 40 -9.78 -1.17 15.77
CA PHE A 40 -11.19 -1.45 15.53
C PHE A 40 -11.38 -2.31 14.28
N VAL A 41 -12.05 -3.46 14.42
CA VAL A 41 -12.47 -4.28 13.28
C VAL A 41 -13.68 -3.65 12.63
N VAL A 42 -13.56 -3.29 11.37
CA VAL A 42 -14.58 -2.57 10.59
C VAL A 42 -15.54 -3.51 9.90
N ASN A 43 -14.94 -4.42 9.15
CA ASN A 43 -15.64 -5.37 8.29
C ASN A 43 -14.92 -6.71 8.30
N SER A 44 -15.65 -7.74 7.93
CA SER A 44 -15.12 -9.04 7.56
C SER A 44 -15.77 -9.51 6.27
N MET A 45 -15.04 -10.26 5.47
CA MET A 45 -15.59 -10.95 4.30
C MET A 45 -14.83 -12.23 4.02
N SER A 46 -15.44 -13.16 3.31
CA SER A 46 -14.75 -14.31 2.74
C SER A 46 -14.86 -14.29 1.22
N ALA A 47 -13.73 -14.39 0.52
CA ALA A 47 -13.66 -14.49 -0.92
C ALA A 47 -13.12 -15.88 -1.30
N GLY A 48 -13.99 -16.76 -1.74
CA GLY A 48 -13.67 -18.10 -2.20
C GLY A 48 -13.54 -18.19 -3.71
N LYS A 49 -13.41 -19.42 -4.21
CA LYS A 49 -13.16 -19.74 -5.63
C LYS A 49 -14.17 -19.16 -6.62
N ASP A 50 -15.38 -18.85 -6.17
CA ASP A 50 -16.44 -18.29 -7.03
C ASP A 50 -16.43 -16.75 -7.01
N SER A 51 -15.49 -16.14 -6.28
CA SER A 51 -15.32 -14.69 -6.23
C SER A 51 -14.52 -14.18 -7.44
N PRO A 52 -14.89 -13.02 -8.03
CA PRO A 52 -14.12 -12.39 -9.09
C PRO A 52 -12.69 -11.95 -8.68
N VAL A 53 -12.43 -11.88 -7.38
CA VAL A 53 -11.10 -11.55 -6.83
C VAL A 53 -10.28 -12.78 -6.44
N PHE A 54 -10.79 -14.00 -6.72
CA PHE A 54 -10.06 -15.24 -6.45
C PHE A 54 -8.71 -15.28 -7.18
N GLY A 55 -7.68 -15.72 -6.49
CA GLY A 55 -6.30 -15.74 -7.01
C GLY A 55 -5.55 -14.41 -6.88
N HIS A 56 -6.24 -13.35 -6.45
CA HIS A 56 -5.63 -12.03 -6.18
C HIS A 56 -5.67 -11.70 -4.68
N VAL A 57 -6.88 -11.60 -4.14
CA VAL A 57 -7.11 -11.28 -2.72
C VAL A 57 -8.15 -12.22 -2.10
N ASP A 58 -8.13 -13.49 -2.47
CA ASP A 58 -9.00 -14.50 -1.87
C ASP A 58 -8.57 -14.83 -0.44
N GLY A 59 -9.56 -15.19 0.39
CA GLY A 59 -9.35 -15.53 1.79
C GLY A 59 -10.47 -15.06 2.71
N LEU A 60 -10.25 -15.23 3.99
CA LEU A 60 -11.03 -14.60 5.06
C LEU A 60 -10.34 -13.31 5.46
N HIS A 61 -11.03 -12.20 5.28
CA HIS A 61 -10.56 -10.85 5.51
C HIS A 61 -11.10 -10.32 6.84
N LEU A 62 -10.22 -9.75 7.64
CA LEU A 62 -10.54 -9.00 8.85
C LEU A 62 -9.95 -7.59 8.71
N ILE A 63 -10.80 -6.63 8.36
CA ILE A 63 -10.36 -5.27 8.05
C ILE A 63 -10.37 -4.42 9.31
N HIS A 64 -9.24 -3.85 9.64
CA HIS A 64 -9.02 -3.02 10.81
C HIS A 64 -8.79 -1.57 10.39
N VAL A 65 -9.20 -0.62 11.23
CA VAL A 65 -8.90 0.80 11.06
C VAL A 65 -8.29 1.35 12.34
N ASN A 66 -7.26 2.20 12.20
CA ASN A 66 -6.66 2.87 13.34
C ASN A 66 -7.58 3.95 13.93
N VAL A 67 -7.26 4.40 15.14
CA VAL A 67 -8.03 5.44 15.86
C VAL A 67 -8.21 6.74 15.06
N LYS A 68 -7.30 7.03 14.13
CA LYS A 68 -7.33 8.26 13.34
C LYS A 68 -8.39 8.24 12.23
N GLY A 69 -8.58 7.10 11.58
CA GLY A 69 -9.58 6.93 10.52
C GLY A 69 -11.00 6.62 11.05
N LEU A 70 -11.09 6.04 12.24
CA LEU A 70 -12.33 5.55 12.80
C LEU A 70 -13.46 6.60 12.90
N PRO A 71 -13.23 7.87 13.29
CA PRO A 71 -14.29 8.87 13.34
C PRO A 71 -14.91 9.20 11.98
N THR A 72 -14.08 9.32 10.92
CA THR A 72 -14.55 9.54 9.54
C THR A 72 -15.35 8.36 9.05
N LEU A 73 -14.85 7.14 9.28
CA LEU A 73 -15.54 5.90 8.92
C LEU A 73 -16.93 5.81 9.58
N LYS A 74 -17.02 6.01 10.92
CA LYS A 74 -18.29 5.94 11.67
C LYS A 74 -19.34 6.94 11.21
N LYS A 75 -18.92 8.10 10.73
CA LYS A 75 -19.82 9.14 10.22
C LYS A 75 -20.18 8.95 8.74
N GLY A 76 -19.50 8.08 8.00
CA GLY A 76 -19.63 8.00 6.55
C GLY A 76 -19.10 9.25 5.84
N GLY A 77 -18.09 9.91 6.41
CA GLY A 77 -17.49 11.15 5.92
C GLY A 77 -17.39 12.23 7.02
N PRO A 78 -17.09 13.49 6.66
CA PRO A 78 -16.72 13.91 5.30
C PRO A 78 -15.39 13.32 4.85
N PHE A 79 -15.29 13.06 3.55
CA PHE A 79 -14.03 12.63 2.91
C PHE A 79 -13.23 13.83 2.41
N PRO A 80 -11.90 13.72 2.21
CA PRO A 80 -11.10 12.51 2.39
C PRO A 80 -10.83 12.17 3.87
N TYR A 81 -10.35 10.93 4.12
CA TYR A 81 -9.82 10.55 5.41
C TYR A 81 -8.63 11.46 5.81
N PRO A 82 -8.43 11.76 7.10
CA PRO A 82 -7.29 12.53 7.56
C PRO A 82 -5.97 11.78 7.32
N ASP A 83 -4.89 12.52 7.01
CA ASP A 83 -3.56 11.95 6.87
C ASP A 83 -3.13 11.20 8.13
N GLY A 84 -2.51 10.02 7.94
CA GLY A 84 -2.19 9.07 8.98
C GLY A 84 -3.32 8.09 9.32
N THR A 85 -4.46 8.13 8.62
CA THR A 85 -5.42 7.03 8.63
C THR A 85 -4.75 5.78 8.06
N ILE A 86 -4.96 4.63 8.70
CA ILE A 86 -4.47 3.34 8.24
C ILE A 86 -5.61 2.34 8.29
N PHE A 87 -5.83 1.66 7.17
CA PHE A 87 -6.59 0.42 7.11
C PHE A 87 -5.61 -0.73 6.98
N ALA A 88 -5.79 -1.76 7.79
CA ALA A 88 -5.03 -3.01 7.73
C ALA A 88 -5.99 -4.17 7.54
N ASP A 89 -5.76 -4.98 6.52
CA ASP A 89 -6.56 -6.15 6.23
C ASP A 89 -5.73 -7.40 6.57
N ASP A 90 -6.18 -8.15 7.57
CA ASP A 90 -5.59 -9.40 8.01
C ASP A 90 -6.25 -10.55 7.24
N VAL A 91 -5.54 -11.09 6.25
CA VAL A 91 -6.09 -12.10 5.34
C VAL A 91 -5.59 -13.49 5.69
N HIS A 92 -6.53 -14.41 5.86
CA HIS A 92 -6.29 -15.79 6.26
C HIS A 92 -6.83 -16.78 5.23
N GLU A 93 -6.24 -17.95 5.19
CA GLU A 93 -6.92 -19.12 4.62
C GLU A 93 -8.21 -19.37 5.42
N PHE A 94 -9.16 -20.05 4.81
CA PHE A 94 -10.32 -20.55 5.52
C PHE A 94 -10.78 -21.91 4.98
N SER A 95 -11.51 -22.62 5.80
CA SER A 95 -12.18 -23.85 5.41
C SER A 95 -13.63 -23.83 5.88
N VAL A 96 -14.48 -24.63 5.23
CA VAL A 96 -15.84 -24.86 5.71
C VAL A 96 -15.85 -26.22 6.41
N LYS A 97 -16.16 -26.21 7.71
CA LYS A 97 -16.26 -27.40 8.52
C LYS A 97 -17.59 -27.40 9.27
N ASP A 98 -18.35 -28.44 9.11
CA ASP A 98 -19.66 -28.61 9.76
C ASP A 98 -20.61 -27.41 9.53
N GLY A 99 -20.56 -26.81 8.33
CA GLY A 99 -21.35 -25.61 7.96
C GLY A 99 -20.81 -24.29 8.47
N ALA A 100 -19.69 -24.28 9.23
CA ALA A 100 -19.03 -23.08 9.71
C ALA A 100 -17.81 -22.74 8.87
N THR A 101 -17.61 -21.43 8.60
CA THR A 101 -16.36 -20.92 8.05
C THR A 101 -15.34 -20.78 9.19
N VAL A 102 -14.23 -21.49 9.08
CA VAL A 102 -13.18 -21.54 10.11
C VAL A 102 -11.91 -20.89 9.57
N GLU A 103 -11.37 -19.94 10.32
CA GLU A 103 -10.11 -19.27 10.04
C GLU A 103 -8.95 -20.28 10.01
N GLY A 104 -8.07 -20.13 9.03
CA GLY A 104 -6.87 -20.92 8.83
C GLY A 104 -5.59 -20.13 9.00
N GLY A 105 -4.53 -20.56 8.32
CA GLY A 105 -3.23 -19.90 8.35
C GLY A 105 -3.27 -18.50 7.76
N LYS A 106 -2.39 -17.60 8.23
CA LYS A 106 -2.27 -16.25 7.71
C LYS A 106 -1.67 -16.27 6.29
N LYS A 107 -2.38 -15.65 5.33
CA LYS A 107 -1.92 -15.50 3.95
C LYS A 107 -1.04 -14.27 3.79
N PHE A 108 -1.59 -13.12 4.14
CA PHE A 108 -0.89 -11.83 4.05
C PHE A 108 -1.57 -10.78 4.93
N VAL A 109 -0.87 -9.69 5.16
CA VAL A 109 -1.42 -8.45 5.68
C VAL A 109 -1.31 -7.39 4.60
N THR A 110 -2.41 -6.73 4.23
CA THR A 110 -2.38 -5.59 3.32
C THR A 110 -2.69 -4.30 4.07
N VAL A 111 -2.17 -3.20 3.56
CA VAL A 111 -2.32 -1.89 4.19
C VAL A 111 -2.59 -0.82 3.16
N MET A 112 -3.50 0.10 3.53
CA MET A 112 -3.63 1.42 2.95
C MET A 112 -3.27 2.46 4.02
N VAL A 113 -2.31 3.36 3.73
CA VAL A 113 -1.96 4.47 4.62
C VAL A 113 -2.20 5.80 3.93
N LYS A 114 -2.93 6.70 4.58
CA LYS A 114 -3.22 8.04 4.05
C LYS A 114 -2.07 8.99 4.31
N ASP A 115 -1.53 9.56 3.25
CA ASP A 115 -0.66 10.73 3.24
C ASP A 115 -0.89 11.45 1.91
N SER A 116 -1.68 12.52 1.96
CA SER A 116 -2.17 13.24 0.78
C SER A 116 -1.05 13.86 -0.06
N LYS A 117 0.10 14.16 0.55
CA LYS A 117 1.26 14.74 -0.13
C LYS A 117 2.16 13.66 -0.73
N LYS A 118 2.45 12.64 0.07
CA LYS A 118 3.39 11.57 -0.29
C LYS A 118 2.84 10.67 -1.40
N TYR A 119 1.55 10.36 -1.36
CA TYR A 119 0.90 9.42 -2.26
C TYR A 119 -0.10 10.09 -3.20
N ALA A 120 0.20 11.31 -3.66
CA ALA A 120 -0.71 12.10 -4.51
C ALA A 120 -1.15 11.35 -5.79
N SER A 121 -0.27 10.54 -6.39
CA SER A 121 -0.55 9.76 -7.61
C SER A 121 -1.57 8.62 -7.41
N THR A 122 -1.84 8.26 -6.17
CA THR A 122 -2.77 7.19 -5.77
C THR A 122 -3.90 7.71 -4.87
N GLY A 123 -4.37 8.93 -5.14
CA GLY A 123 -5.43 9.56 -4.36
C GLY A 123 -5.06 9.86 -2.90
N GLY A 124 -3.75 9.93 -2.60
CA GLY A 124 -3.22 10.15 -1.25
C GLY A 124 -3.07 8.86 -0.43
N TRP A 125 -3.14 7.68 -1.05
CA TRP A 125 -3.01 6.39 -0.36
C TRP A 125 -1.75 5.65 -0.77
N GLY A 126 -0.92 5.29 0.22
CA GLY A 126 0.16 4.31 0.06
C GLY A 126 -0.36 2.90 0.27
N PHE A 127 0.15 1.95 -0.52
CA PHE A 127 -0.27 0.54 -0.49
C PHE A 127 0.93 -0.36 -0.23
N GLN A 128 0.77 -1.36 0.62
CA GLN A 128 1.73 -2.44 0.81
C GLN A 128 1.00 -3.73 1.21
N ALA A 129 1.66 -4.85 0.95
CA ALA A 129 1.23 -6.17 1.40
C ALA A 129 2.45 -6.94 1.92
N TRP A 130 2.25 -7.84 2.89
CA TRP A 130 3.32 -8.68 3.44
C TRP A 130 2.86 -10.13 3.50
N LEU A 131 3.61 -11.01 2.82
CA LEU A 131 3.33 -12.43 2.76
C LEU A 131 3.42 -13.06 4.16
N GLY A 132 2.41 -13.82 4.54
CA GLY A 132 2.32 -14.42 5.87
C GLY A 132 2.22 -13.42 7.02
N GLY A 133 2.04 -12.12 6.72
CA GLY A 133 2.13 -11.05 7.72
C GLY A 133 3.55 -10.82 8.25
N ASP A 134 4.57 -11.27 7.53
CA ASP A 134 5.98 -11.12 7.89
C ASP A 134 6.54 -9.79 7.34
N PRO A 135 6.92 -8.83 8.22
CA PRO A 135 7.44 -7.53 7.79
C PRO A 135 8.67 -7.61 6.87
N SER A 136 9.39 -8.72 6.88
CA SER A 136 10.55 -8.94 6.01
C SER A 136 10.19 -9.39 4.59
N LYS A 137 8.90 -9.63 4.30
CA LYS A 137 8.41 -10.15 3.02
C LYS A 137 7.40 -9.21 2.35
N PRO A 138 7.78 -7.94 2.03
CA PRO A 138 6.90 -7.02 1.32
C PRO A 138 6.64 -7.52 -0.11
N GLN A 139 5.42 -7.27 -0.62
CA GLN A 139 4.93 -7.74 -1.91
C GLN A 139 4.74 -6.63 -2.94
N VAL A 140 4.74 -5.37 -2.52
CA VAL A 140 4.62 -4.21 -3.41
C VAL A 140 5.99 -3.56 -3.58
N PRO A 141 6.70 -3.88 -4.67
CA PRO A 141 8.11 -3.50 -4.82
C PRO A 141 8.30 -2.02 -5.17
N ASP A 142 7.31 -1.37 -5.81
CA ASP A 142 7.43 -0.01 -6.31
C ASP A 142 6.09 0.70 -6.51
N ALA A 143 6.15 1.99 -6.83
CA ALA A 143 4.97 2.84 -7.08
C ALA A 143 4.13 2.35 -8.27
N THR A 144 4.77 1.83 -9.32
CA THR A 144 4.07 1.32 -10.50
C THR A 144 3.21 0.12 -10.10
N HIS A 145 3.76 -0.78 -9.31
CA HIS A 145 3.03 -1.92 -8.78
C HIS A 145 1.88 -1.49 -7.87
N ALA A 146 2.10 -0.52 -6.97
CA ALA A 146 1.04 0.06 -6.13
C ALA A 146 -0.10 0.64 -6.98
N ILE A 147 0.20 1.33 -8.07
CA ILE A 147 -0.80 1.90 -8.98
C ILE A 147 -1.56 0.80 -9.73
N THR A 148 -0.86 -0.15 -10.33
CA THR A 148 -1.46 -1.13 -11.24
C THR A 148 -2.16 -2.30 -10.53
N ALA A 149 -1.61 -2.77 -9.43
CA ALA A 149 -2.15 -3.92 -8.70
C ALA A 149 -3.11 -3.53 -7.57
N CYS A 150 -2.88 -2.39 -6.90
CA CYS A 150 -3.69 -1.98 -5.76
C CYS A 150 -4.65 -0.84 -6.12
N PHE A 151 -4.13 0.33 -6.47
CA PHE A 151 -4.92 1.53 -6.68
C PHE A 151 -5.91 1.39 -7.84
N ALA A 152 -5.56 0.68 -8.90
CA ALA A 152 -6.47 0.43 -10.02
C ALA A 152 -7.79 -0.24 -9.56
N CYS A 153 -7.70 -1.21 -8.63
CA CYS A 153 -8.86 -1.87 -8.04
C CYS A 153 -9.66 -0.92 -7.12
N HIS A 154 -8.97 0.01 -6.42
CA HIS A 154 -9.61 0.96 -5.51
C HIS A 154 -10.21 2.19 -6.20
N THR A 155 -9.81 2.50 -7.43
CA THR A 155 -10.26 3.70 -8.18
C THR A 155 -11.79 3.84 -8.27
N PRO A 156 -12.61 2.78 -8.48
CA PRO A 156 -14.07 2.91 -8.50
C PRO A 156 -14.68 3.42 -7.19
N GLN A 157 -13.94 3.34 -6.07
CA GLN A 157 -14.39 3.81 -4.76
C GLN A 157 -13.99 5.27 -4.45
N GLN A 158 -13.68 6.08 -5.46
CA GLN A 158 -13.24 7.47 -5.28
C GLN A 158 -14.19 8.30 -4.41
N ALA A 159 -15.50 8.10 -4.55
CA ALA A 159 -16.50 8.81 -3.75
C ALA A 159 -16.40 8.54 -2.23
N GLN A 160 -15.78 7.43 -1.84
CA GLN A 160 -15.51 7.02 -0.47
C GLN A 160 -14.00 7.10 -0.15
N ASP A 161 -13.31 8.03 -0.80
CA ASP A 161 -11.86 8.19 -0.69
C ASP A 161 -11.10 6.87 -0.94
N TYR A 162 -11.52 6.13 -1.99
CA TYR A 162 -10.90 4.88 -2.46
C TYR A 162 -10.98 3.71 -1.47
N THR A 163 -11.87 3.75 -0.46
CA THR A 163 -12.05 2.63 0.48
C THR A 163 -13.29 1.83 0.17
N PHE A 164 -13.24 0.50 0.38
CA PHE A 164 -14.40 -0.39 0.26
C PHE A 164 -15.18 -0.50 1.58
N SER A 165 -14.55 -0.14 2.68
CA SER A 165 -15.13 -0.32 4.01
C SER A 165 -16.21 0.71 4.33
N THR A 166 -17.33 0.24 4.84
CA THR A 166 -18.42 1.05 5.40
C THR A 166 -18.64 0.63 6.84
N TYR A 167 -19.02 1.59 7.69
CA TYR A 167 -19.37 1.29 9.07
C TYR A 167 -20.78 0.70 9.15
N ILE A 168 -20.90 -0.45 9.80
CA ILE A 168 -22.15 -1.07 10.19
C ILE A 168 -22.24 -0.92 11.71
N PRO A 169 -23.25 -0.15 12.24
CA PRO A 169 -23.37 0.09 13.67
C PRO A 169 -23.68 -1.17 14.47
#